data_56e5b79ccb8e4c87148d62fde6fa5d7e
#
_entry.id   56e5b79ccb8e4c87148d62fde6fa5d7e
#
_cell.length_a   1.000
_cell.length_b   1.000
_cell.length_c   1.000
_cell.angle_alpha   90.00
_cell.angle_beta   90.00
_cell.angle_gamma   90.00
#
_symmetry.space_group_name_H-M   'P 1'
#
loop_
_entity.id
_entity.type
_entity.pdbx_description
1 polymer ?
#
loop_
_entity_poly.entity_id
_entity_poly.type
_entity_poly.pdbx_seq_one_letter_code
_entity_poly.pdbx_strand_id
1 'polypeptide(L)'
;RPLSIGRLGDGWVVSSETCAFDVLGAEFVRDVNPGEIVTIDRQGLRSCDFSMYKRCEMCSMEYIYFARPDSDIEGCNVHAFRKVSGRLLYGESPADADIVVGVPDSSLSAAMGYAEASGLPYEMGLIKNKYIGRTFIQPSQELREKGVRMKLSAVRTIVRGKRVVLVDDS
;
A
#
# COMPACT_ATOMS: atom_id res chain seq x y z
N ARG A 1 13.61 4.09 3.75
CA ARG A 1 12.67 2.97 3.85
C ARG A 1 12.72 2.39 5.25
N PRO A 2 11.61 1.85 5.77
CA PRO A 2 11.59 1.12 7.02
C PRO A 2 12.52 -0.11 6.95
N LEU A 3 12.99 -0.55 8.10
CA LEU A 3 13.76 -1.76 8.26
C LEU A 3 13.32 -2.44 9.56
N SER A 4 12.79 -3.63 9.44
CA SER A 4 12.22 -4.39 10.55
C SER A 4 13.00 -5.68 10.77
N ILE A 5 13.04 -6.12 12.01
CA ILE A 5 13.72 -7.33 12.46
C ILE A 5 12.68 -8.30 12.99
N GLY A 6 12.77 -9.55 12.57
CA GLY A 6 11.95 -10.66 13.03
C GLY A 6 12.79 -11.84 13.52
N ARG A 7 12.15 -12.76 14.22
CA ARG A 7 12.72 -13.99 14.74
C ARG A 7 12.09 -15.20 14.05
N LEU A 8 12.91 -16.12 13.57
CA LEU A 8 12.45 -17.37 12.99
C LEU A 8 13.24 -18.54 13.64
N GLY A 9 12.62 -19.21 14.62
CA GLY A 9 13.32 -20.19 15.42
C GLY A 9 14.57 -19.61 16.09
N ASP A 10 15.74 -20.19 15.84
CA ASP A 10 17.02 -19.68 16.34
C ASP A 10 17.65 -18.60 15.41
N GLY A 11 17.04 -18.35 14.26
CA GLY A 11 17.52 -17.40 13.27
C GLY A 11 16.86 -16.02 13.35
N TRP A 12 17.41 -15.09 12.58
CA TRP A 12 16.90 -13.72 12.45
C TRP A 12 16.50 -13.44 11.00
N VAL A 13 15.45 -12.68 10.83
CA VAL A 13 14.98 -12.19 9.53
C VAL A 13 15.00 -10.67 9.55
N VAL A 14 15.45 -10.06 8.46
CA VAL A 14 15.45 -8.61 8.27
C VAL A 14 14.70 -8.29 6.99
N SER A 15 13.74 -7.39 7.07
CA SER A 15 12.92 -7.00 5.93
C SER A 15 12.57 -5.52 5.97
N SER A 16 12.27 -4.94 4.80
CA SER A 16 11.72 -3.59 4.71
C SER A 16 10.22 -3.52 4.96
N GLU A 17 9.53 -4.66 5.04
CA GLU A 17 8.09 -4.75 5.26
C GLU A 17 7.76 -5.94 6.17
N THR A 18 6.85 -5.74 7.13
CA THR A 18 6.48 -6.77 8.12
C THR A 18 5.73 -7.96 7.51
N CYS A 19 5.02 -7.75 6.38
CA CYS A 19 4.34 -8.84 5.65
C CYS A 19 5.29 -9.99 5.21
N ALA A 20 6.59 -9.73 5.12
CA ALA A 20 7.57 -10.77 4.85
C ALA A 20 7.71 -11.76 6.02
N PHE A 21 7.51 -11.29 7.25
CA PHE A 21 7.56 -12.15 8.44
C PHE A 21 6.38 -13.13 8.45
N ASP A 22 5.18 -12.66 8.13
CA ASP A 22 3.99 -13.51 8.02
C ASP A 22 4.18 -14.62 6.99
N VAL A 23 4.74 -14.28 5.82
CA VAL A 23 5.03 -15.26 4.75
C VAL A 23 6.02 -16.33 5.21
N LEU A 24 7.00 -15.94 6.02
CA LEU A 24 8.04 -16.85 6.52
C LEU A 24 7.65 -17.58 7.80
N GLY A 25 6.58 -17.18 8.47
CA GLY A 25 6.23 -17.64 9.82
C GLY A 25 7.20 -17.13 10.90
N ALA A 26 7.79 -15.94 10.66
CA ALA A 26 8.67 -15.29 11.63
C ALA A 26 7.88 -14.33 12.53
N GLU A 27 8.32 -14.17 13.76
CA GLU A 27 7.75 -13.22 14.70
C GLU A 27 8.40 -11.84 14.54
N PHE A 28 7.60 -10.78 14.45
CA PHE A 28 8.11 -9.41 14.47
C PHE A 28 8.74 -9.11 15.84
N VAL A 29 9.95 -8.56 15.83
CA VAL A 29 10.64 -8.16 17.05
C VAL A 29 10.58 -6.65 17.25
N ARG A 30 11.09 -5.89 16.27
CA ARG A 30 11.07 -4.42 16.27
C ARG A 30 11.52 -3.83 14.94
N ASP A 31 11.28 -2.56 14.77
CA ASP A 31 11.92 -1.76 13.74
C ASP A 31 13.33 -1.32 14.16
N VAL A 32 14.18 -1.02 13.17
CA VAL A 32 15.49 -0.42 13.35
C VAL A 32 15.33 1.10 13.39
N ASN A 33 15.86 1.73 14.43
CA ASN A 33 15.75 3.17 14.62
C ASN A 33 16.63 3.95 13.61
N PRO A 34 16.24 5.19 13.25
CA PRO A 34 17.12 6.07 12.50
C PRO A 34 18.48 6.25 13.20
N GLY A 35 19.58 6.09 12.45
CA GLY A 35 20.93 6.23 12.98
C GLY A 35 21.43 5.06 13.84
N GLU A 36 20.73 3.94 13.83
CA GLU A 36 21.11 2.71 14.52
C GLU A 36 21.87 1.76 13.59
N ILE A 37 22.93 1.13 14.11
CA ILE A 37 23.58 -0.02 13.50
C ILE A 37 23.20 -1.26 14.32
N VAL A 38 22.63 -2.24 13.67
CA VAL A 38 22.30 -3.54 14.26
C VAL A 38 23.31 -4.58 13.78
N THR A 39 23.88 -5.30 14.74
CA THR A 39 24.77 -6.44 14.48
C THR A 39 24.08 -7.72 14.96
N ILE A 40 24.03 -8.72 14.11
CA ILE A 40 23.46 -10.02 14.42
C ILE A 40 24.54 -11.08 14.22
N ASP A 41 24.87 -11.79 15.27
CA ASP A 41 25.86 -12.86 15.27
C ASP A 41 25.43 -14.04 16.17
N ARG A 42 26.32 -15.00 16.43
CA ARG A 42 26.05 -16.16 17.29
C ARG A 42 25.76 -15.79 18.75
N GLN A 43 26.13 -14.59 19.18
CA GLN A 43 25.86 -14.08 20.54
C GLN A 43 24.50 -13.37 20.62
N GLY A 44 23.80 -13.19 19.48
CA GLY A 44 22.49 -12.58 19.38
C GLY A 44 22.52 -11.23 18.69
N LEU A 45 21.47 -10.44 18.96
CA LEU A 45 21.28 -9.11 18.38
C LEU A 45 21.87 -8.06 19.33
N ARG A 46 22.72 -7.20 18.78
CA ARG A 46 23.29 -6.03 19.46
C ARG A 46 23.07 -4.81 18.60
N SER A 47 22.90 -3.66 19.23
CA SER A 47 22.78 -2.40 18.51
C SER A 47 23.61 -1.29 19.14
N CYS A 48 24.02 -0.34 18.31
CA CYS A 48 24.65 0.89 18.75
C CYS A 48 24.19 2.04 17.87
N ASP A 49 24.10 3.23 18.46
CA ASP A 49 23.82 4.45 17.75
C ASP A 49 25.10 5.00 17.10
N PHE A 50 25.08 5.27 15.79
CA PHE A 50 26.19 5.90 15.12
C PHE A 50 25.94 7.39 14.81
N SER A 51 24.68 7.86 14.91
CA SER A 51 24.28 9.22 14.63
C SER A 51 23.54 9.84 15.81
N MET A 52 23.85 11.10 16.09
CA MET A 52 23.07 11.92 17.03
C MET A 52 21.73 12.39 16.43
N TYR A 53 21.58 12.30 15.11
CA TYR A 53 20.34 12.64 14.40
C TYR A 53 19.43 11.41 14.38
N LYS A 54 18.38 11.45 15.20
CA LYS A 54 17.45 10.33 15.39
C LYS A 54 16.01 10.65 14.97
N ARG A 55 15.83 11.64 14.10
CA ARG A 55 14.49 11.99 13.64
C ARG A 55 14.02 10.94 12.63
N CYS A 56 12.84 10.38 12.88
CA CYS A 56 12.16 9.58 11.88
C CYS A 56 11.56 10.50 10.81
N GLU A 57 11.92 10.27 9.56
CA GLU A 57 11.41 11.01 8.40
C GLU A 57 10.88 9.99 7.39
N MET A 58 9.74 9.39 7.74
CA MET A 58 9.10 8.40 6.87
C MET A 58 8.56 9.04 5.60
N CYS A 59 8.83 8.41 4.47
CA CYS A 59 8.26 8.81 3.20
C CYS A 59 6.76 8.44 3.16
N SER A 60 5.89 9.43 2.95
CA SER A 60 4.44 9.20 2.87
C SER A 60 4.05 8.21 1.77
N MET A 61 4.86 8.09 0.70
CA MET A 61 4.62 7.14 -0.39
C MET A 61 4.74 5.67 0.05
N GLU A 62 5.42 5.38 1.15
CA GLU A 62 5.41 4.02 1.73
C GLU A 62 3.98 3.64 2.14
N TYR A 63 3.24 4.54 2.80
CA TYR A 63 1.85 4.30 3.17
C TYR A 63 0.90 4.35 1.99
N ILE A 64 1.04 5.34 1.10
CA ILE A 64 0.10 5.59 0.01
C ILE A 64 0.19 4.50 -1.06
N TYR A 65 1.41 4.10 -1.45
CA TYR A 65 1.63 3.31 -2.65
C TYR A 65 2.55 2.10 -2.49
N PHE A 66 3.76 2.27 -1.88
CA PHE A 66 4.81 1.25 -1.98
C PHE A 66 4.54 0.00 -1.15
N ALA A 67 4.14 0.16 0.11
CA ALA A 67 3.98 -0.97 1.01
C ALA A 67 2.74 -1.81 0.69
N ARG A 68 2.83 -3.10 0.96
CA ARG A 68 1.68 -3.99 0.87
C ARG A 68 0.64 -3.61 1.93
N PRO A 69 -0.67 -3.73 1.65
CA PRO A 69 -1.73 -3.38 2.60
C PRO A 69 -1.70 -4.15 3.92
N ASP A 70 -1.14 -5.35 3.92
CA ASP A 70 -0.98 -6.22 5.08
C ASP A 70 0.29 -5.94 5.90
N SER A 71 1.11 -4.97 5.49
CA SER A 71 2.28 -4.54 6.26
C SER A 71 1.91 -3.54 7.35
N ASP A 72 2.66 -3.58 8.45
CA ASP A 72 2.68 -2.54 9.47
C ASP A 72 3.97 -1.72 9.35
N ILE A 73 3.84 -0.41 9.42
CA ILE A 73 4.95 0.55 9.40
C ILE A 73 4.82 1.43 10.63
N GLU A 74 5.84 1.46 11.49
CA GLU A 74 5.83 2.23 12.74
C GLU A 74 4.57 1.95 13.59
N GLY A 75 4.13 0.70 13.63
CA GLY A 75 2.93 0.29 14.37
C GLY A 75 1.60 0.67 13.73
N CYS A 76 1.62 1.21 12.51
CA CYS A 76 0.41 1.56 11.76
C CYS A 76 0.21 0.62 10.58
N ASN A 77 -0.93 -0.10 10.55
CA ASN A 77 -1.28 -0.96 9.44
C ASN A 77 -1.58 -0.14 8.17
N VAL A 78 -0.96 -0.51 7.05
CA VAL A 78 -1.05 0.22 5.77
C VAL A 78 -2.47 0.23 5.22
N HIS A 79 -3.21 -0.90 5.30
CA HIS A 79 -4.62 -0.94 4.88
C HIS A 79 -5.48 0.01 5.70
N ALA A 80 -5.31 0.00 7.03
CA ALA A 80 -6.06 0.88 7.93
C ALA A 80 -5.75 2.37 7.65
N PHE A 81 -4.47 2.71 7.43
CA PHE A 81 -4.05 4.06 7.04
C PHE A 81 -4.75 4.52 5.75
N ARG A 82 -4.71 3.69 4.69
CA ARG A 82 -5.35 4.02 3.41
C ARG A 82 -6.86 4.17 3.53
N LYS A 83 -7.52 3.37 4.37
CA LYS A 83 -8.96 3.54 4.66
C LYS A 83 -9.25 4.89 5.33
N VAL A 84 -8.43 5.29 6.30
CA VAL A 84 -8.56 6.62 6.93
C VAL A 84 -8.39 7.72 5.89
N SER A 85 -7.37 7.62 5.02
CA SER A 85 -7.14 8.58 3.94
C SER A 85 -8.35 8.69 3.00
N GLY A 86 -8.97 7.56 2.64
CA GLY A 86 -10.19 7.54 1.83
C GLY A 86 -11.38 8.23 2.51
N ARG A 87 -11.56 8.04 3.81
CA ARG A 87 -12.61 8.75 4.57
C ARG A 87 -12.38 10.27 4.60
N LEU A 88 -11.13 10.69 4.78
CA LEU A 88 -10.78 12.11 4.75
C LEU A 88 -10.98 12.70 3.35
N LEU A 89 -10.63 11.96 2.30
CA LEU A 89 -10.84 12.36 0.92
C LEU A 89 -12.32 12.63 0.62
N TYR A 90 -13.25 11.80 1.13
CA TYR A 90 -14.68 12.10 1.02
C TYR A 90 -15.04 13.41 1.70
N GLY A 91 -14.51 13.68 2.89
CA GLY A 91 -14.73 14.94 3.61
C GLY A 91 -14.26 16.18 2.84
N GLU A 92 -13.14 16.06 2.10
CA GLU A 92 -12.58 17.14 1.31
C GLU A 92 -13.22 17.28 -0.08
N SER A 93 -13.63 16.15 -0.67
CA SER A 93 -14.14 16.11 -2.05
C SER A 93 -15.32 15.13 -2.18
N PRO A 94 -16.49 15.46 -1.62
CA PRO A 94 -17.68 14.66 -1.79
C PRO A 94 -18.18 14.72 -3.23
N ALA A 95 -18.66 13.58 -3.76
CA ALA A 95 -19.20 13.49 -5.10
C ALA A 95 -20.59 12.86 -5.13
N ASP A 96 -21.48 13.42 -5.95
CA ASP A 96 -22.79 12.84 -6.24
C ASP A 96 -22.63 11.70 -7.26
N ALA A 97 -22.69 10.46 -6.76
CA ALA A 97 -22.44 9.26 -7.54
C ALA A 97 -23.31 8.08 -7.06
N ASP A 98 -23.29 7.00 -7.82
CA ASP A 98 -24.08 5.80 -7.53
C ASP A 98 -23.21 4.70 -6.90
N ILE A 99 -21.91 4.68 -7.21
CA ILE A 99 -20.96 3.68 -6.71
C ILE A 99 -19.55 4.27 -6.57
N VAL A 100 -18.74 3.62 -5.73
CA VAL A 100 -17.30 3.88 -5.57
C VAL A 100 -16.50 2.70 -6.10
N VAL A 101 -15.48 2.98 -6.89
CA VAL A 101 -14.58 1.99 -7.49
C VAL A 101 -13.14 2.41 -7.21
N GLY A 102 -12.31 1.49 -6.72
CA GLY A 102 -10.86 1.70 -6.57
C GLY A 102 -10.07 1.24 -7.79
N VAL A 103 -9.03 1.99 -8.14
CA VAL A 103 -8.07 1.55 -9.16
C VAL A 103 -7.18 0.44 -8.55
N PRO A 104 -7.18 -0.78 -9.10
CA PRO A 104 -6.38 -1.87 -8.53
C PRO A 104 -4.87 -1.68 -8.78
N ASP A 105 -3.98 -2.04 -7.83
CA ASP A 105 -4.32 -2.70 -6.55
C ASP A 105 -4.20 -1.71 -5.36
N SER A 106 -3.45 -0.61 -5.51
CA SER A 106 -3.02 0.31 -4.46
C SER A 106 -4.17 1.10 -3.83
N SER A 107 -5.16 1.51 -4.66
CA SER A 107 -6.23 2.40 -4.21
C SER A 107 -7.45 1.70 -3.63
N LEU A 108 -7.48 0.35 -3.59
CA LEU A 108 -8.66 -0.40 -3.13
C LEU A 108 -9.03 -0.05 -1.68
N SER A 109 -8.04 0.04 -0.81
CA SER A 109 -8.26 0.36 0.61
C SER A 109 -8.80 1.78 0.80
N ALA A 110 -8.28 2.76 0.05
CA ALA A 110 -8.77 4.14 0.08
C ALA A 110 -10.19 4.24 -0.47
N ALA A 111 -10.50 3.54 -1.56
CA ALA A 111 -11.85 3.49 -2.11
C ALA A 111 -12.87 2.90 -1.13
N MET A 112 -12.50 1.87 -0.37
CA MET A 112 -13.33 1.33 0.71
C MET A 112 -13.60 2.39 1.78
N GLY A 113 -12.56 3.14 2.18
CA GLY A 113 -12.70 4.23 3.15
C GLY A 113 -13.62 5.36 2.67
N TYR A 114 -13.49 5.74 1.40
CA TYR A 114 -14.39 6.71 0.77
C TYR A 114 -15.84 6.23 0.74
N ALA A 115 -16.07 4.97 0.36
CA ALA A 115 -17.38 4.35 0.33
C ALA A 115 -18.03 4.31 1.71
N GLU A 116 -17.27 3.94 2.75
CA GLU A 116 -17.75 3.94 4.14
C GLU A 116 -18.21 5.34 4.61
N ALA A 117 -17.43 6.38 4.26
CA ALA A 117 -17.77 7.74 4.68
C ALA A 117 -18.91 8.34 3.89
N SER A 118 -19.01 8.02 2.59
CA SER A 118 -20.06 8.54 1.71
C SER A 118 -21.40 7.80 1.82
N GLY A 119 -21.40 6.58 2.37
CA GLY A 119 -22.58 5.70 2.34
C GLY A 119 -22.87 5.09 0.97
N LEU A 120 -22.01 5.34 -0.04
CA LEU A 120 -22.14 4.75 -1.37
C LEU A 120 -21.63 3.31 -1.37
N PRO A 121 -22.22 2.39 -2.16
CA PRO A 121 -21.70 1.05 -2.29
C PRO A 121 -20.32 1.04 -2.93
N TYR A 122 -19.39 0.27 -2.35
CA TYR A 122 -18.12 -0.07 -2.97
C TYR A 122 -18.32 -1.23 -3.94
N GLU A 123 -17.86 -1.05 -5.18
CA GLU A 123 -18.00 -2.07 -6.21
C GLU A 123 -16.67 -2.35 -6.93
N MET A 124 -16.47 -3.59 -7.34
CA MET A 124 -15.32 -4.00 -8.14
C MET A 124 -15.55 -3.66 -9.62
N GLY A 125 -15.57 -2.36 -9.93
CA GLY A 125 -15.84 -1.85 -11.28
C GLY A 125 -14.66 -1.99 -12.25
N LEU A 126 -13.43 -2.18 -11.74
CA LEU A 126 -12.21 -2.37 -12.53
C LEU A 126 -11.48 -3.66 -12.12
N ILE A 127 -11.00 -4.39 -13.13
CA ILE A 127 -10.17 -5.58 -12.96
C ILE A 127 -8.80 -5.33 -13.59
N LYS A 128 -7.75 -5.65 -12.86
CA LYS A 128 -6.37 -5.61 -13.34
C LYS A 128 -5.98 -6.95 -13.97
N ASN A 129 -5.46 -6.90 -15.18
CA ASN A 129 -4.83 -8.06 -15.83
C ASN A 129 -3.45 -8.30 -15.17
N LYS A 130 -3.35 -9.39 -14.41
CA LYS A 130 -2.12 -9.75 -13.69
C LYS A 130 -0.96 -10.19 -14.59
N TYR A 131 -1.24 -10.56 -15.84
CA TYR A 131 -0.22 -10.99 -16.81
C TYR A 131 0.49 -9.82 -17.48
N ILE A 132 0.01 -8.58 -17.31
CA ILE A 132 0.60 -7.38 -17.90
C ILE A 132 1.33 -6.59 -16.83
N GLY A 133 2.63 -6.39 -17.04
CA GLY A 133 3.50 -5.62 -16.17
C GLY A 133 3.26 -4.10 -16.22
N ARG A 134 4.28 -3.32 -15.83
CA ARG A 134 4.22 -1.85 -15.82
C ARG A 134 4.10 -1.31 -17.25
N THR A 135 3.06 -0.49 -17.52
CA THR A 135 2.73 0.04 -18.85
C THR A 135 3.12 1.51 -19.05
N PHE A 136 3.47 2.24 -17.96
CA PHE A 136 3.75 3.69 -18.03
C PHE A 136 5.11 4.06 -18.66
N ILE A 137 5.96 3.08 -18.94
CA ILE A 137 7.32 3.26 -19.51
C ILE A 137 7.28 3.24 -21.06
N GLN A 138 6.11 3.25 -21.66
CA GLN A 138 6.00 3.22 -23.12
C GLN A 138 6.31 4.59 -23.74
N PRO A 139 7.06 4.65 -24.87
CA PRO A 139 7.58 5.89 -25.42
C PRO A 139 6.53 6.77 -26.12
N SER A 140 5.38 6.21 -26.51
CA SER A 140 4.32 6.97 -27.19
C SER A 140 3.00 6.93 -26.43
N GLN A 141 2.16 7.96 -26.63
CA GLN A 141 0.83 8.05 -26.02
C GLN A 141 -0.07 6.91 -26.47
N GLU A 142 -0.05 6.57 -27.74
CA GLU A 142 -0.85 5.47 -28.32
C GLU A 142 -0.51 4.13 -27.69
N LEU A 143 0.79 3.85 -27.48
CA LEU A 143 1.24 2.63 -26.80
C LEU A 143 0.84 2.62 -25.32
N ARG A 144 0.84 3.78 -24.66
CA ARG A 144 0.35 3.92 -23.28
C ARG A 144 -1.14 3.63 -23.17
N GLU A 145 -1.97 4.20 -24.04
CA GLU A 145 -3.41 3.95 -24.06
C GLU A 145 -3.74 2.48 -24.34
N LYS A 146 -3.05 1.87 -25.31
CA LYS A 146 -3.19 0.44 -25.60
C LYS A 146 -2.77 -0.41 -24.38
N GLY A 147 -1.68 -0.03 -23.72
CA GLY A 147 -1.19 -0.67 -22.50
C GLY A 147 -2.22 -0.59 -21.35
N VAL A 148 -2.81 0.58 -21.13
CA VAL A 148 -3.87 0.76 -20.12
C VAL A 148 -5.09 -0.09 -20.42
N ARG A 149 -5.57 -0.11 -21.68
CA ARG A 149 -6.71 -0.95 -22.09
C ARG A 149 -6.46 -2.44 -21.92
N MET A 150 -5.23 -2.89 -22.09
CA MET A 150 -4.86 -4.29 -21.85
C MET A 150 -4.73 -4.60 -20.35
N LYS A 151 -4.29 -3.61 -19.56
CA LYS A 151 -4.02 -3.76 -18.13
C LYS A 151 -5.25 -3.66 -17.26
N LEU A 152 -6.16 -2.73 -17.58
CA LEU A 152 -7.36 -2.46 -16.80
C LEU A 152 -8.61 -2.70 -17.66
N SER A 153 -9.53 -3.48 -17.15
CA SER A 153 -10.81 -3.78 -17.81
C SER A 153 -11.98 -3.40 -16.91
N ALA A 154 -12.91 -2.62 -17.43
CA ALA A 154 -14.13 -2.28 -16.72
C ALA A 154 -15.10 -3.49 -16.68
N VAL A 155 -15.67 -3.74 -15.52
CA VAL A 155 -16.75 -4.72 -15.35
C VAL A 155 -18.07 -4.07 -15.81
N ARG A 156 -18.38 -4.24 -17.09
CA ARG A 156 -19.46 -3.51 -17.77
C ARG A 156 -20.82 -3.63 -17.09
N THR A 157 -21.14 -4.77 -16.53
CA THR A 157 -22.41 -5.01 -15.82
C THR A 157 -22.55 -4.19 -14.54
N ILE A 158 -21.42 -3.80 -13.93
CA ILE A 158 -21.39 -2.98 -12.71
C ILE A 158 -21.43 -1.49 -13.06
N VAL A 159 -20.62 -1.04 -14.03
CA VAL A 159 -20.40 0.39 -14.27
C VAL A 159 -21.35 1.00 -15.31
N ARG A 160 -22.03 0.19 -16.13
CA ARG A 160 -22.88 0.70 -17.21
C ARG A 160 -24.06 1.51 -16.66
N GLY A 161 -24.17 2.76 -17.10
CA GLY A 161 -25.24 3.67 -16.71
C GLY A 161 -25.14 4.19 -15.27
N LYS A 162 -24.01 3.97 -14.59
CA LYS A 162 -23.74 4.47 -13.24
C LYS A 162 -22.82 5.68 -13.27
N ARG A 163 -23.06 6.61 -12.34
CA ARG A 163 -22.09 7.65 -11.98
C ARG A 163 -21.09 7.02 -11.02
N VAL A 164 -19.84 7.06 -11.36
CA VAL A 164 -18.77 6.34 -10.64
C VAL A 164 -17.80 7.33 -10.03
N VAL A 165 -17.57 7.21 -8.72
CA VAL A 165 -16.38 7.77 -8.09
C VAL A 165 -15.24 6.79 -8.32
N LEU A 166 -14.21 7.21 -9.02
CA LEU A 166 -13.00 6.46 -9.23
C LEU A 166 -11.91 7.00 -8.30
N VAL A 167 -11.46 6.15 -7.35
CA VAL A 167 -10.39 6.50 -6.40
C VAL A 167 -9.07 5.94 -6.89
N ASP A 168 -8.06 6.80 -6.99
CA ASP A 168 -6.69 6.46 -7.41
C ASP A 168 -5.68 7.12 -6.47
N ASP A 169 -4.45 6.62 -6.45
CA ASP A 169 -3.32 7.11 -5.65
C ASP A 169 -2.30 7.94 -6.45
N SER A 170 -2.56 8.19 -7.73
CA SER A 170 -1.70 8.95 -8.65
C SER A 170 -2.17 10.36 -8.94
#